data_ef54226478592c872566b1d603264dba
#
_entry.id   ef54226478592c872566b1d603264dba
#
_cell.length_a   1.000
_cell.length_b   1.000
_cell.length_c   1.000
_cell.angle_alpha   90.00
_cell.angle_beta   90.00
_cell.angle_gamma   90.00
#
_symmetry.space_group_name_H-M   'P 1'
#
loop_
_entity.id
_entity.type
_entity.pdbx_description
1 polymer ?
#
loop_
_entity_poly.entity_id
_entity_poly.type
_entity_poly.pdbx_seq_one_letter_code
_entity_poly.pdbx_strand_id
1 'polypeptide(L)'
;MVCQPVVKLGHAPPGGARAGRYEKDMTHERNQGGGDGIRTFPFPVDLSLLGVGMQVGPMGAGRTWHAHAPLHRVHRIDFHVVMLFTGGPVRHMIDFAEYEASAGDLLWIRPGQVHRFAPEGEYRGTVLTMQPGFLPRATVEATGLYRYDLPPLLRPDEARLAGLTAALDQLRREYEDATTLPLSLHTAVLRHTLSAFLLRLAHLAASSARAAREGRADAPGDSTFTLFRDAVERGFATNHSVSAYADALGYSRRTLVRAVRAATGETPKGFIDKRVVLEAKRLLAHTEMPIGRVGAAVGFPDAANFSKFFQQHTDQTPAAFRAELR
;
A
#
# COMPACT_ATOMS: atom_id res chain seq x y z
N MET A 1 -19.14 -45.81 48.02
CA MET A 1 -20.37 -46.14 47.29
C MET A 1 -21.29 -44.97 47.35
N VAL A 2 -21.12 -44.02 46.40
CA VAL A 2 -22.10 -42.99 46.06
C VAL A 2 -21.88 -42.66 44.57
N CYS A 3 -22.88 -42.96 43.76
CA CYS A 3 -22.95 -42.71 42.30
C CYS A 3 -23.03 -41.21 42.04
N GLN A 4 -22.22 -40.73 41.10
CA GLN A 4 -22.46 -39.48 40.43
C GLN A 4 -23.20 -39.70 39.09
N PRO A 5 -24.14 -38.84 38.71
CA PRO A 5 -24.89 -39.03 37.47
C PRO A 5 -24.13 -38.45 36.26
N VAL A 6 -24.15 -39.20 35.18
CA VAL A 6 -23.67 -38.86 33.86
C VAL A 6 -24.56 -37.80 33.25
N VAL A 7 -23.99 -36.61 32.93
CA VAL A 7 -24.69 -35.58 32.15
C VAL A 7 -24.53 -35.90 30.68
N LYS A 8 -25.65 -36.21 30.02
CA LYS A 8 -25.75 -36.35 28.56
C LYS A 8 -25.56 -35.00 27.88
N LEU A 9 -24.54 -34.90 27.06
CA LEU A 9 -24.36 -33.78 26.10
C LEU A 9 -25.45 -33.88 25.01
N GLY A 10 -26.36 -32.92 25.01
CA GLY A 10 -27.37 -32.77 23.99
C GLY A 10 -26.77 -32.24 22.68
N HIS A 11 -27.22 -32.81 21.57
CA HIS A 11 -26.92 -32.36 20.21
C HIS A 11 -27.40 -30.92 20.01
N ALA A 12 -26.52 -30.04 19.54
CA ALA A 12 -26.86 -28.73 19.02
C ALA A 12 -27.43 -28.85 17.58
N PRO A 13 -28.45 -28.08 17.21
CA PRO A 13 -28.96 -28.08 15.85
C PRO A 13 -28.07 -27.25 14.91
N PRO A 14 -28.12 -27.53 13.58
CA PRO A 14 -27.25 -26.88 12.60
C PRO A 14 -27.61 -25.38 12.46
N GLY A 15 -26.60 -24.54 12.57
CA GLY A 15 -26.72 -23.09 12.49
C GLY A 15 -27.06 -22.59 11.08
N GLY A 16 -28.22 -22.04 10.94
CA GLY A 16 -28.66 -21.27 9.77
C GLY A 16 -29.34 -20.01 10.24
N ALA A 17 -28.63 -18.98 10.66
CA ALA A 17 -29.23 -17.65 10.88
C ALA A 17 -28.21 -16.53 11.22
N ARG A 18 -26.95 -16.57 10.80
CA ARG A 18 -26.00 -15.45 11.02
C ARG A 18 -25.42 -14.80 9.76
N ALA A 19 -25.63 -15.38 8.57
CA ALA A 19 -25.17 -14.76 7.33
C ALA A 19 -26.00 -13.54 6.90
N GLY A 20 -27.28 -13.48 7.24
CA GLY A 20 -28.17 -12.42 6.76
C GLY A 20 -28.10 -11.08 7.48
N ARG A 21 -27.35 -10.94 8.57
CA ARG A 21 -27.23 -9.66 9.31
C ARG A 21 -26.02 -8.85 8.87
N TYR A 22 -24.98 -9.47 8.35
CA TYR A 22 -23.79 -8.81 7.82
C TYR A 22 -24.03 -8.06 6.51
N GLU A 23 -24.97 -8.53 5.70
CA GLU A 23 -25.31 -7.91 4.42
C GLU A 23 -26.05 -6.57 4.56
N LYS A 24 -26.75 -6.35 5.68
CA LYS A 24 -27.51 -5.11 5.93
C LYS A 24 -26.69 -3.99 6.55
N ASP A 25 -25.67 -4.28 7.37
CA ASP A 25 -24.86 -3.25 8.02
C ASP A 25 -23.78 -2.65 7.11
N MET A 26 -23.29 -3.42 6.13
CA MET A 26 -22.33 -2.92 5.14
C MET A 26 -22.97 -2.06 4.05
N THR A 27 -24.27 -2.11 3.86
CA THR A 27 -25.02 -1.23 2.94
C THR A 27 -25.38 0.12 3.54
N HIS A 28 -25.18 0.33 4.85
CA HIS A 28 -25.55 1.57 5.55
C HIS A 28 -24.37 2.45 5.93
N GLU A 29 -23.11 2.02 5.77
CA GLU A 29 -21.97 2.89 5.94
C GLU A 29 -21.71 3.70 4.67
N ARG A 30 -22.46 4.82 4.64
CA ARG A 30 -22.13 6.07 3.97
C ARG A 30 -21.64 5.97 2.52
N ASN A 31 -22.60 5.93 1.67
CA ASN A 31 -22.63 6.72 0.45
C ASN A 31 -22.40 8.23 0.78
N GLN A 32 -21.21 8.59 1.29
CA GLN A 32 -20.70 9.95 1.30
C GLN A 32 -19.66 10.07 0.21
N GLY A 33 -20.13 10.34 -0.97
CA GLY A 33 -19.33 10.56 -2.17
C GLY A 33 -20.10 10.06 -3.37
N GLY A 34 -21.29 10.59 -3.61
CA GLY A 34 -21.89 10.61 -4.94
C GLY A 34 -20.95 11.41 -5.82
N GLY A 35 -20.35 10.78 -6.84
CA GLY A 35 -19.58 11.46 -7.88
C GLY A 35 -18.17 10.90 -8.03
N ASP A 36 -17.86 10.60 -9.22
CA ASP A 36 -16.62 10.81 -9.98
C ASP A 36 -15.25 10.43 -9.39
N GLY A 37 -15.13 9.67 -8.28
CA GLY A 37 -13.83 9.40 -7.64
C GLY A 37 -13.37 7.94 -7.70
N ILE A 38 -12.06 7.71 -7.68
CA ILE A 38 -11.49 6.38 -7.41
C ILE A 38 -11.96 5.93 -6.04
N ARG A 39 -12.64 4.77 -5.98
CA ARG A 39 -13.09 4.23 -4.70
C ARG A 39 -11.90 3.87 -3.82
N THR A 40 -11.86 4.46 -2.64
CA THR A 40 -10.85 4.12 -1.62
C THR A 40 -11.46 3.12 -0.64
N PHE A 41 -10.78 1.99 -0.44
CA PHE A 41 -11.14 1.02 0.58
C PHE A 41 -10.32 1.29 1.84
N PRO A 42 -10.99 1.49 2.99
CA PRO A 42 -10.30 1.61 4.25
C PRO A 42 -9.77 0.26 4.73
N PHE A 43 -8.86 0.29 5.70
CA PHE A 43 -8.36 -0.91 6.36
C PHE A 43 -9.51 -1.74 6.92
N PRO A 44 -9.61 -3.04 6.60
CA PRO A 44 -10.66 -3.90 7.12
C PRO A 44 -10.43 -4.16 8.61
N VAL A 45 -11.43 -3.88 9.42
CA VAL A 45 -11.39 -4.15 10.87
C VAL A 45 -11.91 -5.56 11.09
N ASP A 46 -11.08 -6.45 11.61
CA ASP A 46 -11.52 -7.73 12.13
C ASP A 46 -12.10 -7.52 13.54
N LEU A 47 -13.40 -7.74 13.70
CA LEU A 47 -14.11 -7.55 14.97
C LEU A 47 -13.62 -8.52 16.06
N SER A 48 -13.00 -9.65 15.71
CA SER A 48 -12.43 -10.61 16.67
C SER A 48 -11.13 -10.12 17.30
N LEU A 49 -10.45 -9.16 16.66
CA LEU A 49 -9.17 -8.58 17.09
C LEU A 49 -9.25 -7.04 17.16
N LEU A 50 -10.26 -6.51 17.83
CA LEU A 50 -10.47 -5.08 17.99
C LEU A 50 -9.21 -4.38 18.51
N GLY A 51 -8.75 -3.37 17.74
CA GLY A 51 -7.57 -2.57 18.08
C GLY A 51 -6.25 -3.08 17.49
N VAL A 52 -6.24 -4.23 16.81
CA VAL A 52 -5.05 -4.69 16.07
C VAL A 52 -5.08 -4.09 14.67
N GLY A 53 -4.08 -3.27 14.36
CA GLY A 53 -3.98 -2.54 13.08
C GLY A 53 -3.33 -3.36 11.96
N MET A 54 -3.42 -4.69 11.98
CA MET A 54 -2.92 -5.59 10.96
C MET A 54 -3.77 -6.85 10.82
N GLN A 55 -3.67 -7.50 9.67
CA GLN A 55 -4.21 -8.83 9.43
C GLN A 55 -3.23 -9.64 8.59
N VAL A 56 -3.15 -10.94 8.81
CA VAL A 56 -2.36 -11.87 7.99
C VAL A 56 -3.10 -13.19 7.83
N GLY A 57 -3.09 -13.73 6.60
CA GLY A 57 -3.79 -14.99 6.32
C GLY A 57 -3.61 -15.45 4.87
N PRO A 58 -4.23 -16.59 4.51
CA PRO A 58 -4.13 -17.11 3.15
C PRO A 58 -4.87 -16.23 2.14
N MET A 59 -4.34 -16.15 0.93
CA MET A 59 -5.03 -15.56 -0.23
C MET A 59 -6.10 -16.53 -0.74
N GLY A 60 -7.23 -16.01 -1.19
CA GLY A 60 -8.23 -16.76 -1.97
C GLY A 60 -9.24 -17.61 -1.20
N ALA A 61 -9.12 -17.84 0.09
CA ALA A 61 -9.99 -18.73 0.84
C ALA A 61 -11.05 -18.01 1.69
N GLY A 62 -11.93 -17.19 1.09
CA GLY A 62 -13.19 -16.75 1.74
C GLY A 62 -13.11 -16.01 3.09
N ARG A 63 -11.95 -15.83 3.66
CA ARG A 63 -11.69 -15.23 4.98
C ARG A 63 -10.95 -13.90 4.93
N THR A 64 -10.48 -13.47 3.78
CA THR A 64 -9.80 -12.20 3.61
C THR A 64 -10.76 -11.12 3.10
N TRP A 65 -10.48 -9.88 3.39
CA TRP A 65 -11.16 -8.66 2.98
C TRP A 65 -11.61 -8.63 1.48
N HIS A 66 -11.16 -9.60 0.68
CA HIS A 66 -11.51 -9.77 -0.72
C HIS A 66 -12.95 -10.25 -0.98
N ALA A 67 -13.63 -10.86 -0.01
CA ALA A 67 -14.90 -11.54 -0.27
C ALA A 67 -16.02 -10.61 -0.79
N HIS A 68 -15.91 -9.30 -0.61
CA HIS A 68 -16.96 -8.33 -0.96
C HIS A 68 -16.48 -7.12 -1.77
N ALA A 69 -15.18 -6.99 -2.04
CA ALA A 69 -14.65 -5.89 -2.83
C ALA A 69 -14.54 -6.30 -4.31
N PRO A 70 -14.97 -5.48 -5.27
CA PRO A 70 -14.76 -5.75 -6.70
C PRO A 70 -13.29 -5.52 -7.07
N LEU A 71 -12.40 -6.41 -6.64
CA LEU A 71 -10.96 -6.29 -6.74
C LEU A 71 -10.44 -6.22 -8.18
N HIS A 72 -11.23 -6.72 -9.12
CA HIS A 72 -10.98 -6.58 -10.56
C HIS A 72 -11.31 -5.19 -11.11
N ARG A 73 -11.92 -4.32 -10.30
CA ARG A 73 -12.04 -2.90 -10.63
C ARG A 73 -10.88 -2.11 -10.03
N VAL A 74 -10.49 -1.05 -10.73
CA VAL A 74 -9.46 -0.15 -10.24
C VAL A 74 -9.92 0.51 -8.94
N HIS A 75 -9.08 0.44 -7.92
CA HIS A 75 -9.35 1.01 -6.61
C HIS A 75 -8.09 1.47 -5.91
N ARG A 76 -8.25 2.17 -4.81
CA ARG A 76 -7.19 2.65 -3.92
C ARG A 76 -7.39 2.07 -2.53
N ILE A 77 -6.31 1.92 -1.79
CA ILE A 77 -6.32 1.53 -0.38
C ILE A 77 -5.61 2.59 0.47
N ASP A 78 -5.98 2.72 1.74
CA ASP A 78 -5.34 3.62 2.71
C ASP A 78 -4.39 2.90 3.67
N PHE A 79 -4.11 1.62 3.40
CA PHE A 79 -3.26 0.74 4.18
C PHE A 79 -2.22 0.05 3.28
N HIS A 80 -1.25 -0.64 3.89
CA HIS A 80 -0.28 -1.46 3.15
C HIS A 80 -0.81 -2.85 2.91
N VAL A 81 -0.51 -3.41 1.73
CA VAL A 81 -0.73 -4.82 1.39
C VAL A 81 0.59 -5.43 0.93
N VAL A 82 0.99 -6.54 1.55
CA VAL A 82 2.11 -7.36 1.11
C VAL A 82 1.57 -8.74 0.79
N MET A 83 1.84 -9.23 -0.41
CA MET A 83 1.46 -10.56 -0.87
C MET A 83 2.71 -11.39 -1.14
N LEU A 84 2.82 -12.57 -0.51
CA LEU A 84 3.81 -13.59 -0.86
C LEU A 84 3.10 -14.68 -1.65
N PHE A 85 3.49 -14.89 -2.89
CA PHE A 85 2.87 -15.86 -3.79
C PHE A 85 3.46 -17.25 -3.62
N THR A 86 2.59 -18.27 -3.61
CA THR A 86 2.96 -19.69 -3.65
C THR A 86 2.49 -20.37 -4.94
N GLY A 87 1.82 -19.63 -5.82
CA GLY A 87 1.34 -20.05 -7.14
C GLY A 87 1.47 -18.90 -8.14
N GLY A 88 0.98 -19.09 -9.33
CA GLY A 88 1.04 -18.10 -10.42
C GLY A 88 1.40 -18.76 -11.74
N PRO A 89 1.64 -17.98 -12.83
CA PRO A 89 1.74 -16.52 -12.82
C PRO A 89 0.38 -15.83 -12.62
N VAL A 90 0.39 -14.69 -11.93
CA VAL A 90 -0.78 -13.82 -11.76
C VAL A 90 -0.43 -12.39 -12.16
N ARG A 91 -1.40 -11.69 -12.78
CA ARG A 91 -1.21 -10.30 -13.18
C ARG A 91 -1.85 -9.36 -12.18
N HIS A 92 -1.15 -8.26 -11.92
CA HIS A 92 -1.61 -7.22 -11.01
C HIS A 92 -1.20 -5.83 -11.53
N MET A 93 -2.14 -4.93 -11.70
CA MET A 93 -1.86 -3.56 -12.10
C MET A 93 -1.64 -2.69 -10.86
N ILE A 94 -0.55 -1.91 -10.83
CA ILE A 94 -0.27 -0.89 -9.82
C ILE A 94 0.19 0.38 -10.54
N ASP A 95 -0.52 1.49 -10.33
CA ASP A 95 -0.17 2.80 -10.89
C ASP A 95 0.16 2.75 -12.40
N PHE A 96 -0.72 2.17 -13.19
CA PHE A 96 -0.63 2.04 -14.66
C PHE A 96 0.46 1.07 -15.18
N ALA A 97 1.17 0.39 -14.28
CA ALA A 97 2.12 -0.64 -14.65
C ALA A 97 1.54 -2.02 -14.34
N GLU A 98 1.65 -2.95 -15.29
CA GLU A 98 1.28 -4.34 -15.08
C GLU A 98 2.49 -5.12 -14.52
N TYR A 99 2.23 -5.90 -13.49
CA TYR A 99 3.21 -6.78 -12.85
C TYR A 99 2.73 -8.22 -12.96
N GLU A 100 3.64 -9.10 -13.36
CA GLU A 100 3.40 -10.54 -13.36
C GLU A 100 4.20 -11.17 -12.22
N ALA A 101 3.48 -11.74 -11.24
CA ALA A 101 4.06 -12.37 -10.06
C ALA A 101 3.89 -13.90 -10.13
N SER A 102 4.92 -14.62 -9.74
CA SER A 102 5.00 -16.07 -9.69
C SER A 102 5.29 -16.57 -8.27
N ALA A 103 5.28 -17.89 -8.09
CA ALA A 103 5.64 -18.49 -6.80
C ALA A 103 7.03 -18.01 -6.33
N GLY A 104 7.11 -17.57 -5.07
CA GLY A 104 8.29 -16.96 -4.45
C GLY A 104 8.38 -15.45 -4.58
N ASP A 105 7.61 -14.83 -5.46
CA ASP A 105 7.58 -13.37 -5.59
C ASP A 105 6.77 -12.72 -4.44
N LEU A 106 7.16 -11.49 -4.09
CA LEU A 106 6.40 -10.64 -3.18
C LEU A 106 5.90 -9.40 -3.92
N LEU A 107 4.65 -9.03 -3.69
CA LEU A 107 4.07 -7.78 -4.19
C LEU A 107 3.72 -6.89 -3.01
N TRP A 108 4.22 -5.65 -3.01
CA TRP A 108 3.97 -4.68 -1.96
C TRP A 108 3.23 -3.45 -2.50
N ILE A 109 1.97 -3.33 -2.16
CA ILE A 109 1.11 -2.19 -2.50
C ILE A 109 1.10 -1.24 -1.29
N ARG A 110 1.32 0.04 -1.53
CA ARG A 110 1.40 1.08 -0.51
C ARG A 110 0.14 1.93 -0.47
N PRO A 111 -0.20 2.54 0.69
CA PRO A 111 -1.35 3.43 0.79
C PRO A 111 -1.35 4.49 -0.32
N GLY A 112 -2.52 4.75 -0.87
CA GLY A 112 -2.69 5.72 -1.95
C GLY A 112 -2.33 5.22 -3.35
N GLN A 113 -1.67 4.07 -3.51
CA GLN A 113 -1.48 3.46 -4.83
C GLN A 113 -2.80 2.95 -5.38
N VAL A 114 -3.01 3.20 -6.67
CA VAL A 114 -4.16 2.68 -7.41
C VAL A 114 -3.78 1.32 -7.96
N HIS A 115 -4.63 0.32 -7.75
CA HIS A 115 -4.33 -1.03 -8.20
C HIS A 115 -5.57 -1.83 -8.59
N ARG A 116 -5.34 -2.95 -9.27
CA ARG A 116 -6.38 -3.85 -9.75
C ARG A 116 -5.83 -5.27 -9.83
N PHE A 117 -6.58 -6.22 -9.31
CA PHE A 117 -6.34 -7.64 -9.55
C PHE A 117 -6.82 -8.03 -10.94
N ALA A 118 -6.06 -8.83 -11.67
CA ALA A 118 -6.57 -9.42 -12.89
C ALA A 118 -7.74 -10.36 -12.55
N PRO A 119 -8.82 -10.36 -13.36
CA PRO A 119 -9.95 -11.27 -13.15
C PRO A 119 -9.56 -12.72 -13.39
N GLU A 120 -8.52 -12.96 -14.17
CA GLU A 120 -7.98 -14.25 -14.52
C GLU A 120 -6.76 -14.54 -13.66
N GLY A 121 -6.76 -15.63 -12.93
CA GLY A 121 -5.64 -16.06 -12.11
C GLY A 121 -6.05 -16.48 -10.71
N GLU A 122 -5.45 -17.57 -10.26
CA GLU A 122 -5.66 -18.08 -8.93
C GLU A 122 -4.59 -17.51 -8.00
N TYR A 123 -4.96 -16.50 -7.22
CA TYR A 123 -4.08 -15.91 -6.23
C TYR A 123 -3.89 -16.85 -5.06
N ARG A 124 -2.74 -17.53 -5.02
CA ARG A 124 -2.36 -18.45 -3.93
C ARG A 124 -1.18 -17.90 -3.17
N GLY A 125 -1.22 -17.98 -1.85
CA GLY A 125 -0.13 -17.53 -0.97
C GLY A 125 -0.63 -16.91 0.31
N THR A 126 0.16 -16.03 0.88
CA THR A 126 -0.16 -15.31 2.11
C THR A 126 -0.28 -13.82 1.84
N VAL A 127 -1.34 -13.20 2.37
CA VAL A 127 -1.54 -11.75 2.34
C VAL A 127 -1.41 -11.19 3.76
N LEU A 128 -0.67 -10.10 3.85
CA LEU A 128 -0.52 -9.27 5.04
C LEU A 128 -1.06 -7.88 4.72
N THR A 129 -1.96 -7.37 5.56
CA THR A 129 -2.42 -5.98 5.51
C THR A 129 -2.07 -5.28 6.80
N MET A 130 -1.74 -3.98 6.75
CA MET A 130 -1.40 -3.20 7.94
C MET A 130 -1.71 -1.73 7.78
N GLN A 131 -2.23 -1.14 8.85
CA GLN A 131 -2.44 0.31 8.93
C GLN A 131 -1.11 1.06 9.01
N PRO A 132 -0.98 2.23 8.38
CA PRO A 132 0.23 3.05 8.46
C PRO A 132 0.68 3.38 9.89
N GLY A 133 -0.27 3.61 10.81
CA GLY A 133 0.01 3.96 12.21
C GLY A 133 0.26 2.79 13.16
N PHE A 134 0.21 1.55 12.68
CA PHE A 134 0.36 0.38 13.55
C PHE A 134 1.80 0.17 14.06
N LEU A 135 2.79 0.55 13.26
CA LEU A 135 4.20 0.32 13.55
C LEU A 135 4.84 1.40 14.44
N PRO A 136 5.86 1.05 15.23
CA PRO A 136 6.70 2.03 15.91
C PRO A 136 7.38 2.96 14.90
N ARG A 137 7.52 4.25 15.28
CA ARG A 137 8.17 5.27 14.44
C ARG A 137 9.56 4.86 13.95
N ALA A 138 10.37 4.29 14.85
CA ALA A 138 11.71 3.81 14.49
C ALA A 138 11.68 2.74 13.37
N THR A 139 10.71 1.83 13.40
CA THR A 139 10.52 0.84 12.32
C THR A 139 10.12 1.50 11.02
N VAL A 140 9.19 2.46 11.06
CA VAL A 140 8.76 3.22 9.87
C VAL A 140 9.93 3.93 9.21
N GLU A 141 10.77 4.59 10.01
CA GLU A 141 11.97 5.29 9.54
C GLU A 141 13.00 4.30 8.94
N ALA A 142 13.30 3.22 9.64
CA ALA A 142 14.28 2.22 9.20
C ALA A 142 13.86 1.45 7.94
N THR A 143 12.57 1.18 7.79
CA THR A 143 12.04 0.44 6.62
C THR A 143 11.78 1.31 5.41
N GLY A 144 11.71 2.63 5.58
CA GLY A 144 11.27 3.53 4.51
C GLY A 144 9.88 3.13 4.00
N LEU A 145 8.97 2.86 4.91
CA LEU A 145 7.63 2.30 4.63
C LEU A 145 6.84 3.10 3.57
N TYR A 146 7.08 4.40 3.52
CA TYR A 146 6.44 5.32 2.55
C TYR A 146 7.29 5.56 1.29
N ARG A 147 8.24 4.69 0.99
CA ARG A 147 9.06 4.79 -0.21
C ARG A 147 8.31 4.27 -1.43
N TYR A 148 7.76 5.16 -2.22
CA TYR A 148 7.06 4.84 -3.48
C TYR A 148 8.00 4.68 -4.67
N ASP A 149 9.28 5.02 -4.51
CA ASP A 149 10.35 4.80 -5.49
C ASP A 149 10.91 3.36 -5.50
N LEU A 150 10.55 2.56 -4.49
CA LEU A 150 10.92 1.16 -4.43
C LEU A 150 9.98 0.32 -5.32
N PRO A 151 10.52 -0.70 -6.02
CA PRO A 151 9.71 -1.56 -6.86
C PRO A 151 8.60 -2.23 -6.04
N PRO A 152 7.37 -2.30 -6.54
CA PRO A 152 6.30 -3.00 -5.84
C PRO A 152 6.46 -4.52 -5.94
N LEU A 153 7.05 -5.05 -7.02
CA LEU A 153 7.34 -6.47 -7.21
C LEU A 153 8.79 -6.77 -6.81
N LEU A 154 8.96 -7.70 -5.88
CA LEU A 154 10.24 -8.13 -5.33
C LEU A 154 10.45 -9.62 -5.60
N ARG A 155 11.64 -9.96 -6.11
CA ARG A 155 12.05 -11.33 -6.42
C ARG A 155 13.25 -11.71 -5.56
N PRO A 156 13.02 -12.28 -4.37
CA PRO A 156 14.12 -12.73 -3.51
C PRO A 156 14.85 -13.94 -4.11
N ASP A 157 16.11 -14.06 -3.80
CA ASP A 157 16.81 -15.34 -3.94
C ASP A 157 16.28 -16.36 -2.90
N GLU A 158 16.65 -17.62 -3.05
CA GLU A 158 16.16 -18.72 -2.22
C GLU A 158 16.41 -18.50 -0.71
N ALA A 159 17.59 -17.99 -0.34
CA ALA A 159 17.96 -17.77 1.06
C ALA A 159 17.13 -16.63 1.68
N ARG A 160 16.92 -15.53 0.94
CA ARG A 160 16.08 -14.41 1.38
C ARG A 160 14.61 -14.81 1.43
N LEU A 161 14.13 -15.58 0.45
CA LEU A 161 12.77 -16.11 0.41
C LEU A 161 12.50 -16.97 1.65
N ALA A 162 13.39 -17.91 1.97
CA ALA A 162 13.26 -18.75 3.16
C ALA A 162 13.16 -17.93 4.45
N GLY A 163 14.01 -16.89 4.59
CA GLY A 163 13.97 -15.99 5.75
C GLY A 163 12.69 -15.13 5.85
N LEU A 164 12.18 -14.66 4.72
CA LEU A 164 10.92 -13.89 4.65
C LEU A 164 9.72 -14.79 4.92
N THR A 165 9.69 -15.99 4.37
CA THR A 165 8.63 -16.97 4.59
C THR A 165 8.56 -17.37 6.06
N ALA A 166 9.71 -17.70 6.68
CA ALA A 166 9.76 -18.06 8.09
C ALA A 166 9.25 -16.91 9.00
N ALA A 167 9.64 -15.67 8.70
CA ALA A 167 9.19 -14.50 9.46
C ALA A 167 7.68 -14.24 9.28
N LEU A 168 7.14 -14.43 8.07
CA LEU A 168 5.72 -14.28 7.79
C LEU A 168 4.88 -15.40 8.43
N ASP A 169 5.38 -16.62 8.43
CA ASP A 169 4.75 -17.76 9.10
C ASP A 169 4.74 -17.58 10.63
N GLN A 170 5.81 -17.06 11.21
CA GLN A 170 5.83 -16.69 12.63
C GLN A 170 4.77 -15.62 12.93
N LEU A 171 4.71 -14.56 12.13
CA LEU A 171 3.72 -13.50 12.29
C LEU A 171 2.29 -14.05 12.19
N ARG A 172 2.03 -14.98 11.27
CA ARG A 172 0.73 -15.63 11.11
C ARG A 172 0.37 -16.47 12.32
N ARG A 173 1.30 -17.27 12.85
CA ARG A 173 1.06 -18.04 14.10
C ARG A 173 0.72 -17.15 15.27
N GLU A 174 1.49 -16.07 15.48
CA GLU A 174 1.20 -15.11 16.55
C GLU A 174 -0.16 -14.44 16.35
N TYR A 175 -0.55 -14.13 15.11
CA TYR A 175 -1.85 -13.54 14.79
C TYR A 175 -3.01 -14.50 15.07
N GLU A 176 -2.85 -15.78 14.74
CA GLU A 176 -3.87 -16.84 14.96
C GLU A 176 -4.02 -17.20 16.44
N ASP A 177 -2.98 -17.06 17.25
CA ASP A 177 -2.93 -17.40 18.68
C ASP A 177 -3.39 -16.26 19.61
N ALA A 178 -4.39 -15.50 19.17
CA ALA A 178 -4.87 -14.29 19.86
C ALA A 178 -5.42 -14.53 21.29
N THR A 179 -5.58 -15.77 21.71
CA THR A 179 -6.25 -16.13 22.98
C THR A 179 -5.31 -16.35 24.14
N THR A 180 -4.02 -16.49 23.92
CA THR A 180 -3.05 -16.89 24.97
C THR A 180 -2.49 -15.73 25.78
N LEU A 181 -2.49 -14.52 25.22
CA LEU A 181 -1.94 -13.30 25.83
C LEU A 181 -2.99 -12.22 26.08
N PRO A 182 -2.82 -11.37 27.09
CA PRO A 182 -3.59 -10.14 27.18
C PRO A 182 -3.42 -9.30 25.90
N LEU A 183 -4.50 -8.64 25.44
CA LEU A 183 -4.53 -7.91 24.17
C LEU A 183 -3.35 -6.92 23.99
N SER A 184 -2.94 -6.24 25.06
CA SER A 184 -1.81 -5.30 25.02
C SER A 184 -0.48 -5.97 24.73
N LEU A 185 -0.24 -7.14 25.35
CA LEU A 185 0.97 -7.93 25.11
C LEU A 185 0.94 -8.58 23.73
N HIS A 186 -0.19 -9.15 23.35
CA HIS A 186 -0.39 -9.72 22.02
C HIS A 186 -0.11 -8.66 20.92
N THR A 187 -0.69 -7.47 21.06
CA THR A 187 -0.44 -6.35 20.14
C THR A 187 1.05 -5.97 20.08
N ALA A 188 1.74 -5.99 21.21
CA ALA A 188 3.18 -5.71 21.24
C ALA A 188 3.99 -6.81 20.52
N VAL A 189 3.68 -8.08 20.76
CA VAL A 189 4.31 -9.21 20.05
C VAL A 189 4.10 -9.08 18.54
N LEU A 190 2.87 -8.83 18.09
CA LEU A 190 2.58 -8.64 16.67
C LEU A 190 3.35 -7.47 16.06
N ARG A 191 3.46 -6.33 16.77
CA ARG A 191 4.27 -5.18 16.30
C ARG A 191 5.75 -5.53 16.13
N HIS A 192 6.33 -6.25 17.06
CA HIS A 192 7.75 -6.63 16.99
C HIS A 192 8.01 -7.67 15.90
N THR A 193 7.17 -8.68 15.79
CA THR A 193 7.27 -9.72 14.76
C THR A 193 7.07 -9.12 13.37
N LEU A 194 6.07 -8.25 13.20
CA LEU A 194 5.82 -7.50 11.96
C LEU A 194 7.01 -6.59 11.63
N SER A 195 7.59 -5.89 12.63
CA SER A 195 8.77 -5.04 12.42
C SER A 195 9.96 -5.86 11.90
N ALA A 196 10.19 -7.04 12.45
CA ALA A 196 11.27 -7.94 12.01
C ALA A 196 11.07 -8.42 10.56
N PHE A 197 9.84 -8.74 10.17
CA PHE A 197 9.49 -9.07 8.77
C PHE A 197 9.73 -7.89 7.83
N LEU A 198 9.22 -6.70 8.18
CA LEU A 198 9.34 -5.52 7.34
C LEU A 198 10.77 -5.00 7.19
N LEU A 199 11.63 -5.15 8.19
CA LEU A 199 13.05 -4.81 8.08
C LEU A 199 13.75 -5.70 7.04
N ARG A 200 13.44 -7.00 7.00
CA ARG A 200 13.93 -7.92 5.96
C ARG A 200 13.41 -7.56 4.59
N LEU A 201 12.11 -7.27 4.49
CA LEU A 201 11.47 -6.87 3.24
C LEU A 201 12.04 -5.55 2.70
N ALA A 202 12.24 -4.56 3.56
CA ALA A 202 12.85 -3.28 3.19
C ALA A 202 14.29 -3.43 2.72
N HIS A 203 15.07 -4.30 3.38
CA HIS A 203 16.42 -4.62 2.92
C HIS A 203 16.43 -5.26 1.51
N LEU A 204 15.51 -6.20 1.24
CA LEU A 204 15.33 -6.79 -0.08
C LEU A 204 14.97 -5.72 -1.12
N ALA A 205 13.98 -4.86 -0.81
CA ALA A 205 13.53 -3.81 -1.72
C ALA A 205 14.65 -2.80 -2.03
N ALA A 206 15.44 -2.41 -1.02
CA ALA A 206 16.59 -1.52 -1.20
C ALA A 206 17.70 -2.18 -2.03
N SER A 207 17.98 -3.47 -1.79
CA SER A 207 18.97 -4.23 -2.57
C SER A 207 18.54 -4.37 -4.03
N SER A 208 17.26 -4.66 -4.31
CA SER A 208 16.72 -4.73 -5.67
C SER A 208 16.78 -3.38 -6.38
N ALA A 209 16.46 -2.29 -5.68
CA ALA A 209 16.57 -0.93 -6.21
C ALA A 209 18.04 -0.54 -6.48
N ARG A 210 18.97 -1.00 -5.63
CA ARG A 210 20.42 -0.78 -5.82
C ARG A 210 20.94 -1.55 -7.02
N ALA A 211 20.64 -2.83 -7.15
CA ALA A 211 21.03 -3.64 -8.32
C ALA A 211 20.53 -3.04 -9.64
N ALA A 212 19.30 -2.49 -9.65
CA ALA A 212 18.76 -1.78 -10.81
C ALA A 212 19.48 -0.44 -11.11
N ARG A 213 20.28 0.07 -10.16
CA ARG A 213 21.07 1.32 -10.29
C ARG A 213 22.57 1.07 -10.43
N GLU A 214 23.04 -0.17 -10.39
CA GLU A 214 24.46 -0.51 -10.52
C GLU A 214 25.04 0.04 -11.83
N GLY A 215 25.89 1.05 -11.66
CA GLY A 215 26.43 1.95 -12.68
C GLY A 215 26.36 3.43 -12.30
N ARG A 216 25.68 3.80 -11.23
CA ARG A 216 25.63 5.16 -10.65
C ARG A 216 26.23 5.18 -9.25
N ALA A 217 27.29 5.95 -9.06
CA ALA A 217 28.07 6.03 -7.82
C ALA A 217 27.21 6.36 -6.58
N ASP A 218 27.51 5.66 -5.47
CA ASP A 218 27.01 5.97 -4.12
C ASP A 218 27.39 7.39 -3.72
N ALA A 219 26.43 8.26 -3.39
CA ALA A 219 26.67 9.60 -2.90
C ALA A 219 26.11 9.78 -1.48
N PRO A 220 26.82 10.49 -0.59
CA PRO A 220 26.32 10.87 0.72
C PRO A 220 25.20 11.91 0.58
N GLY A 221 23.96 11.47 0.67
CA GLY A 221 22.76 12.30 0.47
C GLY A 221 21.48 11.55 0.78
N ASP A 222 21.59 10.30 1.19
CA ASP A 222 20.45 9.38 1.30
C ASP A 222 19.42 9.86 2.35
N SER A 223 19.86 10.41 3.49
CA SER A 223 18.97 10.96 4.53
C SER A 223 18.24 12.22 4.07
N THR A 224 18.94 13.16 3.43
CA THR A 224 18.36 14.41 2.92
C THR A 224 17.33 14.11 1.82
N PHE A 225 17.63 13.19 0.90
CA PHE A 225 16.68 12.79 -0.13
C PHE A 225 15.46 12.09 0.49
N THR A 226 15.65 11.23 1.46
CA THR A 226 14.56 10.53 2.15
C THR A 226 13.59 11.52 2.80
N LEU A 227 14.11 12.51 3.55
CA LEU A 227 13.28 13.55 4.17
C LEU A 227 12.54 14.39 3.12
N PHE A 228 13.21 14.77 2.02
CA PHE A 228 12.59 15.50 0.92
C PHE A 228 11.46 14.71 0.27
N ARG A 229 11.70 13.46 -0.09
CA ARG A 229 10.70 12.58 -0.67
C ARG A 229 9.46 12.45 0.22
N ASP A 230 9.67 12.20 1.52
CA ASP A 230 8.57 12.06 2.47
C ASP A 230 7.79 13.37 2.66
N ALA A 231 8.48 14.51 2.55
CA ALA A 231 7.83 15.82 2.56
C ALA A 231 7.00 16.04 1.28
N VAL A 232 7.51 15.64 0.11
CA VAL A 232 6.78 15.70 -1.16
C VAL A 232 5.53 14.83 -1.11
N GLU A 233 5.64 13.59 -0.62
CA GLU A 233 4.46 12.69 -0.51
C GLU A 233 3.34 13.30 0.36
N ARG A 234 3.69 14.00 1.43
CA ARG A 234 2.70 14.67 2.29
C ARG A 234 2.17 15.98 1.73
N GLY A 235 2.95 16.66 0.88
CA GLY A 235 2.68 18.05 0.51
C GLY A 235 2.47 18.32 -0.98
N PHE A 236 2.62 17.36 -1.88
CA PHE A 236 2.58 17.58 -3.33
C PHE A 236 1.29 18.22 -3.82
N ALA A 237 0.16 17.95 -3.16
CA ALA A 237 -1.15 18.49 -3.52
C ALA A 237 -1.32 19.99 -3.19
N THR A 238 -0.43 20.57 -2.41
CA THR A 238 -0.53 21.96 -1.96
C THR A 238 0.74 22.79 -2.20
N ASN A 239 1.89 22.13 -2.41
CA ASN A 239 3.17 22.79 -2.54
C ASN A 239 4.02 22.17 -3.68
N HIS A 240 4.36 22.98 -4.66
CA HIS A 240 5.23 22.61 -5.80
C HIS A 240 6.58 23.33 -5.76
N SER A 241 6.87 24.09 -4.70
CA SER A 241 8.06 24.92 -4.58
C SER A 241 9.23 24.16 -3.96
N VAL A 242 10.32 24.01 -4.69
CA VAL A 242 11.57 23.42 -4.18
C VAL A 242 12.11 24.24 -2.99
N SER A 243 11.97 25.58 -3.02
CA SER A 243 12.42 26.44 -1.91
C SER A 243 11.63 26.15 -0.64
N ALA A 244 10.29 26.09 -0.75
CA ALA A 244 9.45 25.81 0.41
C ALA A 244 9.75 24.45 1.06
N TYR A 245 10.06 23.42 0.26
CA TYR A 245 10.51 22.12 0.80
C TYR A 245 11.90 22.23 1.45
N ALA A 246 12.84 22.97 0.84
CA ALA A 246 14.18 23.18 1.39
C ALA A 246 14.10 23.89 2.75
N ASP A 247 13.32 24.98 2.82
CA ASP A 247 13.11 25.77 4.04
C ASP A 247 12.44 24.95 5.15
N ALA A 248 11.38 24.18 4.82
CA ALA A 248 10.68 23.33 5.76
C ALA A 248 11.55 22.18 6.33
N LEU A 249 12.56 21.75 5.57
CA LEU A 249 13.49 20.69 5.97
C LEU A 249 14.79 21.22 6.59
N GLY A 250 14.98 22.55 6.65
CA GLY A 250 16.19 23.17 7.17
C GLY A 250 17.43 23.00 6.28
N TYR A 251 17.25 22.79 4.97
CA TYR A 251 18.33 22.62 4.00
C TYR A 251 18.45 23.78 3.02
N SER A 252 19.65 24.02 2.53
CA SER A 252 19.82 24.91 1.37
C SER A 252 19.28 24.23 0.10
N ARG A 253 18.80 25.04 -0.87
CA ARG A 253 18.39 24.51 -2.19
C ARG A 253 19.52 23.73 -2.87
N ARG A 254 20.79 24.17 -2.71
CA ARG A 254 21.96 23.50 -3.27
C ARG A 254 22.15 22.10 -2.67
N THR A 255 21.99 21.96 -1.36
CA THR A 255 22.05 20.68 -0.65
C THR A 255 20.96 19.74 -1.17
N LEU A 256 19.73 20.25 -1.30
CA LEU A 256 18.59 19.48 -1.79
C LEU A 256 18.78 19.01 -3.24
N VAL A 257 19.24 19.90 -4.14
CA VAL A 257 19.54 19.56 -5.54
C VAL A 257 20.59 18.46 -5.63
N ARG A 258 21.67 18.56 -4.83
CA ARG A 258 22.73 17.54 -4.81
C ARG A 258 22.21 16.20 -4.33
N ALA A 259 21.45 16.17 -3.22
CA ALA A 259 20.90 14.94 -2.66
C ALA A 259 19.91 14.25 -3.61
N VAL A 260 18.98 15.01 -4.21
CA VAL A 260 18.00 14.44 -5.15
C VAL A 260 18.67 13.94 -6.42
N ARG A 261 19.61 14.70 -7.00
CA ARG A 261 20.36 14.25 -8.18
C ARG A 261 21.18 13.00 -7.91
N ALA A 262 21.84 12.91 -6.77
CA ALA A 262 22.61 11.74 -6.39
C ALA A 262 21.71 10.50 -6.25
N ALA A 263 20.54 10.65 -5.62
CA ALA A 263 19.63 9.55 -5.38
C ALA A 263 18.82 9.13 -6.62
N THR A 264 18.40 10.08 -7.47
CA THR A 264 17.44 9.81 -8.55
C THR A 264 17.95 10.13 -9.96
N GLY A 265 19.04 10.89 -10.08
CA GLY A 265 19.50 11.47 -11.33
C GLY A 265 18.71 12.70 -11.80
N GLU A 266 17.70 13.12 -11.07
CA GLU A 266 16.75 14.16 -11.46
C GLU A 266 16.92 15.45 -10.64
N THR A 267 16.20 16.50 -11.05
CA THR A 267 16.10 17.71 -10.24
C THR A 267 15.00 17.55 -9.18
N PRO A 268 15.07 18.27 -8.03
CA PRO A 268 13.98 18.29 -7.06
C PRO A 268 12.63 18.72 -7.66
N LYS A 269 12.65 19.67 -8.59
CA LYS A 269 11.43 20.11 -9.29
C LYS A 269 10.86 18.97 -10.15
N GLY A 270 11.70 18.30 -10.93
CA GLY A 270 11.27 17.16 -11.74
C GLY A 270 10.68 16.02 -10.88
N PHE A 271 11.26 15.78 -9.70
CA PHE A 271 10.74 14.79 -8.75
C PHE A 271 9.33 15.16 -8.23
N ILE A 272 9.13 16.44 -7.82
CA ILE A 272 7.80 16.95 -7.42
C ILE A 272 6.82 16.82 -8.57
N ASP A 273 7.20 17.27 -9.77
CA ASP A 273 6.32 17.30 -10.95
C ASP A 273 5.88 15.89 -11.34
N LYS A 274 6.77 14.92 -11.31
CA LYS A 274 6.41 13.51 -11.55
C LYS A 274 5.37 12.98 -10.56
N ARG A 275 5.49 13.35 -9.29
CA ARG A 275 4.51 12.94 -8.28
C ARG A 275 3.14 13.55 -8.51
N VAL A 276 3.12 14.84 -8.86
CA VAL A 276 1.90 15.58 -9.21
C VAL A 276 1.23 14.98 -10.46
N VAL A 277 2.02 14.73 -11.51
CA VAL A 277 1.54 14.09 -12.75
C VAL A 277 0.96 12.70 -12.48
N LEU A 278 1.61 11.89 -11.65
CA LEU A 278 1.10 10.56 -11.30
C LEU A 278 -0.30 10.65 -10.66
N GLU A 279 -0.48 11.56 -9.71
CA GLU A 279 -1.79 11.73 -9.08
C GLU A 279 -2.83 12.28 -10.07
N ALA A 280 -2.45 13.24 -10.90
CA ALA A 280 -3.33 13.75 -11.95
C ALA A 280 -3.77 12.64 -12.91
N LYS A 281 -2.84 11.76 -13.35
CA LYS A 281 -3.14 10.61 -14.20
C LYS A 281 -4.13 9.65 -13.52
N ARG A 282 -3.93 9.34 -12.23
CA ARG A 282 -4.84 8.50 -11.44
C ARG A 282 -6.26 9.06 -11.43
N LEU A 283 -6.38 10.36 -11.12
CA LEU A 283 -7.68 11.03 -11.07
C LEU A 283 -8.34 11.11 -12.46
N LEU A 284 -7.59 11.41 -13.52
CA LEU A 284 -8.11 11.48 -14.88
C LEU A 284 -8.58 10.12 -15.39
N ALA A 285 -7.81 9.06 -15.12
CA ALA A 285 -8.08 7.72 -15.62
C ALA A 285 -9.25 7.03 -14.91
N HIS A 286 -9.39 7.27 -13.60
CA HIS A 286 -10.24 6.44 -12.75
C HIS A 286 -11.38 7.21 -12.06
N THR A 287 -11.63 8.47 -12.49
CA THR A 287 -12.73 9.30 -11.98
C THR A 287 -13.44 10.05 -13.09
N GLU A 288 -14.69 10.42 -12.85
CA GLU A 288 -15.45 11.37 -13.68
C GLU A 288 -15.25 12.83 -13.27
N MET A 289 -14.30 13.10 -12.38
CA MET A 289 -14.04 14.44 -11.86
C MET A 289 -13.74 15.42 -13.00
N PRO A 290 -14.38 16.59 -13.05
CA PRO A 290 -14.08 17.63 -14.06
C PRO A 290 -12.59 18.00 -14.04
N ILE A 291 -12.00 18.28 -15.21
CA ILE A 291 -10.57 18.55 -15.36
C ILE A 291 -10.09 19.66 -14.42
N GLY A 292 -10.88 20.74 -14.27
CA GLY A 292 -10.56 21.81 -13.33
C GLY A 292 -10.51 21.36 -11.85
N ARG A 293 -11.37 20.39 -11.48
CA ARG A 293 -11.36 19.80 -10.13
C ARG A 293 -10.16 18.88 -9.93
N VAL A 294 -9.75 18.14 -10.97
CA VAL A 294 -8.50 17.37 -10.93
C VAL A 294 -7.32 18.30 -10.72
N GLY A 295 -7.25 19.41 -11.47
CA GLY A 295 -6.22 20.43 -11.29
C GLY A 295 -6.18 20.96 -9.85
N ALA A 296 -7.32 21.33 -9.29
CA ALA A 296 -7.43 21.80 -7.91
C ALA A 296 -6.95 20.73 -6.89
N ALA A 297 -7.29 19.46 -7.11
CA ALA A 297 -6.90 18.36 -6.23
C ALA A 297 -5.38 18.09 -6.23
N VAL A 298 -4.66 18.49 -7.27
CA VAL A 298 -3.21 18.37 -7.36
C VAL A 298 -2.47 19.71 -7.22
N GLY A 299 -3.14 20.74 -6.69
CA GLY A 299 -2.51 22.01 -6.30
C GLY A 299 -2.52 23.11 -7.36
N PHE A 300 -3.33 23.01 -8.42
CA PHE A 300 -3.53 24.04 -9.41
C PHE A 300 -4.91 24.71 -9.25
N PRO A 301 -4.98 25.94 -8.77
CA PRO A 301 -6.26 26.63 -8.65
C PRO A 301 -6.88 27.00 -10.01
N ASP A 302 -6.05 27.07 -11.06
CA ASP A 302 -6.44 27.42 -12.43
C ASP A 302 -6.35 26.20 -13.35
N ALA A 303 -7.46 25.86 -14.03
CA ALA A 303 -7.56 24.72 -14.94
C ALA A 303 -6.68 24.85 -16.20
N ALA A 304 -6.43 26.07 -16.68
CA ALA A 304 -5.58 26.31 -17.84
C ALA A 304 -4.12 26.07 -17.48
N ASN A 305 -3.68 26.55 -16.30
CA ASN A 305 -2.34 26.31 -15.78
C ASN A 305 -2.13 24.80 -15.54
N PHE A 306 -3.11 24.11 -15.00
CA PHE A 306 -3.06 22.65 -14.86
C PHE A 306 -2.93 21.95 -16.23
N SER A 307 -3.75 22.32 -17.20
CA SER A 307 -3.73 21.72 -18.53
C SER A 307 -2.39 21.90 -19.23
N LYS A 308 -1.82 23.11 -19.14
CA LYS A 308 -0.48 23.40 -19.67
C LYS A 308 0.61 22.59 -18.98
N PHE A 309 0.57 22.54 -17.65
CA PHE A 309 1.52 21.73 -16.85
C PHE A 309 1.43 20.25 -17.23
N PHE A 310 0.23 19.69 -17.28
CA PHE A 310 0.02 18.29 -17.60
C PHE A 310 0.53 17.96 -19.02
N GLN A 311 0.18 18.80 -20.00
CA GLN A 311 0.63 18.62 -21.39
C GLN A 311 2.14 18.70 -21.52
N GLN A 312 2.80 19.62 -20.79
CA GLN A 312 4.26 19.76 -20.81
C GLN A 312 4.99 18.50 -20.29
N HIS A 313 4.34 17.72 -19.40
CA HIS A 313 4.96 16.55 -18.77
C HIS A 313 4.47 15.20 -19.33
N THR A 314 3.46 15.21 -20.18
CA THR A 314 2.84 13.98 -20.70
C THR A 314 2.64 13.98 -22.22
N ASP A 315 2.99 15.08 -22.87
CA ASP A 315 2.80 15.34 -24.31
C ASP A 315 1.32 15.27 -24.77
N GLN A 316 0.39 15.20 -23.81
CA GLN A 316 -1.05 15.11 -24.05
C GLN A 316 -1.84 16.10 -23.19
N THR A 317 -2.99 16.58 -23.68
CA THR A 317 -3.90 17.32 -22.82
C THR A 317 -4.59 16.38 -21.82
N PRO A 318 -5.05 16.89 -20.65
CA PRO A 318 -5.81 16.07 -19.68
C PRO A 318 -7.05 15.42 -20.30
N ALA A 319 -7.71 16.13 -21.23
CA ALA A 319 -8.89 15.61 -21.93
C ALA A 319 -8.55 14.47 -22.90
N ALA A 320 -7.46 14.61 -23.68
CA ALA A 320 -6.99 13.58 -24.59
C ALA A 320 -6.55 12.33 -23.81
N PHE A 321 -5.78 12.50 -22.73
CA PHE A 321 -5.36 11.40 -21.85
C PHE A 321 -6.56 10.64 -21.29
N ARG A 322 -7.60 11.34 -20.83
CA ARG A 322 -8.83 10.69 -20.36
C ARG A 322 -9.56 9.93 -21.45
N ALA A 323 -9.64 10.48 -22.66
CA ALA A 323 -10.35 9.85 -23.78
C ALA A 323 -9.66 8.57 -24.26
N GLU A 324 -8.33 8.51 -24.21
CA GLU A 324 -7.55 7.32 -24.61
C GLU A 324 -7.78 6.11 -23.68
N LEU A 325 -8.17 6.36 -22.43
CA LEU A 325 -8.33 5.31 -21.42
C LEU A 325 -9.78 4.81 -21.26
N ARG A 326 -10.72 5.38 -22.01
CA ARG A 326 -12.16 5.02 -22.04
C ARG A 326 -12.52 4.23 -23.26
#